data_8e6acbca922404130a6c898f716d5702
#
_entry.id   8e6acbca922404130a6c898f716d5702
#
_cell.length_a   1.000
_cell.length_b   1.000
_cell.length_c   1.000
_cell.angle_alpha   90.00
_cell.angle_beta   90.00
_cell.angle_gamma   90.00
#
_symmetry.space_group_name_H-M   'P 1'
#
loop_
_entity.id
_entity.type
_entity.pdbx_description
1 polymer ?
#
loop_
_entity_poly.entity_id
_entity_poly.type
_entity_poly.pdbx_seq_one_letter_code
_entity_poly.pdbx_strand_id
1 'polypeptide(L)'
;YEVDAPKRAKRSDYSIVDVIPVSDPNASTMAQRVVQYQAALQLAQSAPQIYDLPQLHRQMLDVLGIKNAQKLVPMEEDQKPTDPVSENQNVLAGKPVKAFIAQDHQAHIAAHQMFMQDPKIAAMVGQTPNGQMLMAALQAHIAEHLGFAYRRQMEEQLGITLPPPDEDKPLPPEVEVELSKLVAEGAQRVLG
;
A
#
# COMPACT_ATOMS: atom_id res chain seq x y z
N TYR A 1 -36.57 -1.46 16.09
CA TYR A 1 -37.68 -2.44 16.07
C TYR A 1 -37.04 -3.83 16.03
N GLU A 2 -37.01 -4.52 17.16
CA GLU A 2 -36.59 -5.91 17.24
C GLU A 2 -37.74 -6.80 16.82
N VAL A 3 -37.59 -7.44 15.66
CA VAL A 3 -38.55 -8.47 15.23
C VAL A 3 -38.06 -9.80 15.77
N ASP A 4 -38.84 -10.40 16.64
CA ASP A 4 -38.58 -11.73 17.21
C ASP A 4 -38.33 -12.76 16.12
N ALA A 5 -37.17 -13.39 16.16
CA ALA A 5 -36.62 -14.23 15.09
C ALA A 5 -37.45 -15.44 14.61
N PRO A 6 -38.47 -16.00 15.30
CA PRO A 6 -39.25 -17.09 14.73
C PRO A 6 -40.53 -16.66 14.00
N LYS A 7 -40.92 -15.39 14.03
CA LYS A 7 -42.15 -14.93 13.34
C LYS A 7 -41.78 -14.15 12.09
N ARG A 8 -41.86 -14.80 10.94
CA ARG A 8 -41.76 -14.08 9.67
C ARG A 8 -42.92 -13.07 9.58
N ALA A 9 -42.59 -11.78 9.56
CA ALA A 9 -43.53 -10.70 9.37
C ALA A 9 -44.30 -10.92 8.06
N LYS A 10 -45.63 -10.84 8.07
CA LYS A 10 -46.46 -10.91 6.89
C LYS A 10 -46.60 -9.53 6.27
N ARG A 11 -46.85 -9.46 4.96
CA ARG A 11 -47.03 -8.18 4.25
C ARG A 11 -48.13 -7.30 4.88
N SER A 12 -49.13 -7.90 5.51
CA SER A 12 -50.22 -7.22 6.27
C SER A 12 -49.71 -6.50 7.52
N ASP A 13 -48.58 -6.95 8.08
CA ASP A 13 -48.02 -6.38 9.29
C ASP A 13 -47.39 -5.01 9.03
N TYR A 14 -46.93 -4.79 7.78
CA TYR A 14 -46.35 -3.52 7.33
C TYR A 14 -47.39 -2.46 6.95
N SER A 15 -48.65 -2.84 6.73
CA SER A 15 -49.73 -1.86 6.46
C SER A 15 -50.22 -1.13 7.69
N ILE A 16 -49.80 -1.57 8.88
CA ILE A 16 -50.20 -1.01 10.18
C ILE A 16 -49.04 -0.21 10.82
N VAL A 17 -47.83 -0.26 10.19
CA VAL A 17 -46.63 0.39 10.73
C VAL A 17 -46.33 1.62 9.88
N ASP A 18 -46.46 2.79 10.47
CA ASP A 18 -46.00 4.04 9.88
C ASP A 18 -44.48 4.15 10.07
N VAL A 19 -43.74 3.92 9.00
CA VAL A 19 -42.27 4.00 9.02
C VAL A 19 -41.87 5.46 8.82
N ILE A 20 -41.63 6.14 9.93
CA ILE A 20 -41.04 7.48 9.88
C ILE A 20 -39.51 7.31 9.74
N PRO A 21 -38.91 7.74 8.62
CA PRO A 21 -37.46 7.73 8.52
C PRO A 21 -36.89 8.75 9.50
N VAL A 22 -36.29 8.25 10.59
CA VAL A 22 -35.56 9.09 11.53
C VAL A 22 -34.14 9.24 11.00
N SER A 23 -33.81 10.42 10.46
CA SER A 23 -32.41 10.79 10.23
C SER A 23 -31.75 11.07 11.57
N ASP A 24 -30.58 10.50 11.81
CA ASP A 24 -29.77 10.85 12.98
C ASP A 24 -29.44 12.35 12.91
N PRO A 25 -29.92 13.18 13.87
CA PRO A 25 -29.66 14.63 13.86
C PRO A 25 -28.17 14.95 14.06
N ASN A 26 -27.37 13.99 14.53
CA ASN A 26 -25.91 14.12 14.69
C ASN A 26 -25.14 13.64 13.45
N ALA A 27 -25.80 13.01 12.47
CA ALA A 27 -25.14 12.63 11.24
C ALA A 27 -24.79 13.87 10.44
N SER A 28 -23.48 14.10 10.21
CA SER A 28 -23.03 15.22 9.41
C SER A 28 -23.56 15.12 7.97
N THR A 29 -24.13 16.21 7.47
CA THR A 29 -24.56 16.28 6.08
C THR A 29 -23.34 16.19 5.14
N MET A 30 -23.58 15.83 3.87
CA MET A 30 -22.51 15.81 2.86
C MET A 30 -21.78 17.16 2.79
N ALA A 31 -22.50 18.26 2.84
CA ALA A 31 -21.94 19.61 2.82
C ALA A 31 -21.03 19.88 4.02
N GLN A 32 -21.43 19.45 5.21
CA GLN A 32 -20.60 19.59 6.41
C GLN A 32 -19.33 18.74 6.31
N ARG A 33 -19.42 17.50 5.79
CA ARG A 33 -18.25 16.67 5.57
C ARG A 33 -17.27 17.28 4.56
N VAL A 34 -17.77 17.85 3.49
CA VAL A 34 -16.92 18.57 2.50
C VAL A 34 -16.16 19.71 3.18
N VAL A 35 -16.84 20.53 3.99
CA VAL A 35 -16.18 21.62 4.73
C VAL A 35 -15.12 21.09 5.70
N GLN A 36 -15.40 19.99 6.41
CA GLN A 36 -14.44 19.36 7.32
C GLN A 36 -13.18 18.87 6.58
N TYR A 37 -13.33 18.21 5.43
CA TYR A 37 -12.20 17.78 4.62
C TYR A 37 -11.41 18.95 4.01
N GLN A 38 -12.09 20.02 3.60
CA GLN A 38 -11.42 21.25 3.15
C GLN A 38 -10.57 21.86 4.26
N ALA A 39 -11.09 21.93 5.47
CA ALA A 39 -10.33 22.41 6.64
C ALA A 39 -9.13 21.49 6.94
N ALA A 40 -9.31 20.17 6.87
CA ALA A 40 -8.21 19.21 7.05
C ALA A 40 -7.12 19.38 5.97
N LEU A 41 -7.49 19.58 4.70
CA LEU A 41 -6.54 19.86 3.63
C LEU A 41 -5.78 21.17 3.84
N GLN A 42 -6.43 22.21 4.34
CA GLN A 42 -5.75 23.48 4.67
C GLN A 42 -4.74 23.30 5.80
N LEU A 43 -5.09 22.52 6.85
CA LEU A 43 -4.16 22.18 7.93
C LEU A 43 -2.98 21.36 7.40
N ALA A 44 -3.23 20.39 6.53
CA ALA A 44 -2.21 19.55 5.94
C ALA A 44 -1.21 20.32 5.06
N GLN A 45 -1.63 21.44 4.44
CA GLN A 45 -0.72 22.32 3.68
C GLN A 45 0.34 22.98 4.57
N SER A 46 0.04 23.24 5.84
CA SER A 46 0.98 23.85 6.77
C SER A 46 2.01 22.89 7.34
N ALA A 47 1.71 21.59 7.37
CA ALA A 47 2.57 20.53 7.91
C ALA A 47 2.38 19.21 7.14
N PRO A 48 2.69 19.16 5.84
CA PRO A 48 2.38 18.00 4.99
C PRO A 48 3.03 16.70 5.46
N GLN A 49 4.14 16.79 6.18
CA GLN A 49 4.90 15.63 6.66
C GLN A 49 4.19 14.80 7.76
N ILE A 50 3.13 15.34 8.37
CA ILE A 50 2.39 14.63 9.43
C ILE A 50 1.05 14.06 8.94
N TYR A 51 0.71 14.29 7.66
CA TYR A 51 -0.55 13.85 7.06
C TYR A 51 -0.31 12.85 5.93
N ASP A 52 -1.13 11.83 5.87
CA ASP A 52 -1.28 11.00 4.68
C ASP A 52 -2.15 11.74 3.66
N LEU A 53 -1.51 12.57 2.83
CA LEU A 53 -2.20 13.38 1.82
C LEU A 53 -2.92 12.54 0.76
N PRO A 54 -2.36 11.46 0.21
CA PRO A 54 -3.07 10.56 -0.70
C PRO A 54 -4.37 10.03 -0.10
N GLN A 55 -4.34 9.53 1.12
CA GLN A 55 -5.51 9.02 1.81
C GLN A 55 -6.55 10.12 2.07
N LEU A 56 -6.12 11.30 2.50
CA LEU A 56 -7.00 12.44 2.74
C LEU A 56 -7.71 12.88 1.43
N HIS A 57 -6.98 12.91 0.30
CA HIS A 57 -7.58 13.21 -1.00
C HIS A 57 -8.60 12.15 -1.44
N ARG A 58 -8.30 10.86 -1.26
CA ARG A 58 -9.27 9.78 -1.56
C ARG A 58 -10.55 9.93 -0.76
N GLN A 59 -10.45 10.15 0.53
CA GLN A 59 -11.61 10.35 1.39
C GLN A 59 -12.44 11.56 0.95
N MET A 60 -11.79 12.65 0.54
CA MET A 60 -12.49 13.82 -0.01
C MET A 60 -13.22 13.48 -1.32
N LEU A 61 -12.57 12.74 -2.23
CA LEU A 61 -13.18 12.31 -3.49
C LEU A 61 -14.39 11.40 -3.25
N ASP A 62 -14.30 10.49 -2.28
CA ASP A 62 -15.42 9.61 -1.89
C ASP A 62 -16.59 10.42 -1.32
N VAL A 63 -16.32 11.41 -0.47
CA VAL A 63 -17.36 12.31 0.07
C VAL A 63 -18.02 13.12 -1.04
N LEU A 64 -17.27 13.51 -2.08
CA LEU A 64 -17.81 14.20 -3.26
C LEU A 64 -18.58 13.25 -4.21
N GLY A 65 -18.61 11.94 -3.91
CA GLY A 65 -19.28 10.94 -4.75
C GLY A 65 -18.54 10.61 -6.04
N ILE A 66 -17.26 10.95 -6.13
CA ILE A 66 -16.42 10.69 -7.30
C ILE A 66 -16.01 9.23 -7.29
N LYS A 67 -16.53 8.46 -8.26
CA LYS A 67 -16.17 7.05 -8.41
C LYS A 67 -14.73 6.89 -8.87
N ASN A 68 -14.12 5.79 -8.45
CA ASN A 68 -12.73 5.42 -8.78
C ASN A 68 -11.67 6.39 -8.21
N ALA A 69 -11.86 6.90 -7.00
CA ALA A 69 -10.88 7.71 -6.29
C ALA A 69 -9.48 7.06 -6.26
N GLN A 70 -9.41 5.72 -6.18
CA GLN A 70 -8.18 4.93 -6.26
C GLN A 70 -7.40 5.12 -7.58
N LYS A 71 -8.09 5.33 -8.70
CA LYS A 71 -7.42 5.60 -9.99
C LYS A 71 -6.93 7.04 -10.12
N LEU A 72 -7.61 7.98 -9.44
CA LEU A 72 -7.23 9.38 -9.44
C LEU A 72 -6.05 9.66 -8.52
N VAL A 73 -6.02 8.97 -7.39
CA VAL A 73 -4.95 9.06 -6.39
C VAL A 73 -4.47 7.63 -6.12
N PRO A 74 -3.59 7.05 -6.96
CA PRO A 74 -3.04 5.72 -6.72
C PRO A 74 -2.16 5.72 -5.47
N MET A 75 -2.27 4.67 -4.66
CA MET A 75 -1.46 4.46 -3.46
C MET A 75 -0.65 3.16 -3.61
N GLU A 76 0.40 3.02 -2.82
CA GLU A 76 1.25 1.82 -2.86
C GLU A 76 0.48 0.55 -2.51
N GLU A 77 -0.51 0.64 -1.62
CA GLU A 77 -1.35 -0.49 -1.21
C GLU A 77 -2.26 -1.02 -2.34
N ASP A 78 -2.51 -0.21 -3.37
CA ASP A 78 -3.29 -0.66 -4.54
C ASP A 78 -2.46 -1.47 -5.54
N GLN A 79 -1.16 -1.48 -5.38
CA GLN A 79 -0.26 -2.17 -6.29
C GLN A 79 -0.41 -3.68 -6.10
N LYS A 80 -0.28 -4.40 -7.22
CA LYS A 80 -0.30 -5.86 -7.26
C LYS A 80 1.01 -6.37 -7.81
N PRO A 81 1.42 -7.59 -7.42
CA PRO A 81 2.60 -8.20 -8.02
C PRO A 81 2.50 -8.21 -9.53
N THR A 82 3.55 -7.75 -10.19
CA THR A 82 3.70 -7.76 -11.64
C THR A 82 5.00 -8.45 -12.03
N ASP A 83 5.16 -8.81 -13.30
CA ASP A 83 6.40 -9.37 -13.80
C ASP A 83 7.47 -8.27 -13.95
N PRO A 84 8.78 -8.60 -13.95
CA PRO A 84 9.85 -7.63 -13.96
C PRO A 84 9.92 -6.79 -15.24
N VAL A 85 9.39 -7.29 -16.37
CA VAL A 85 9.35 -6.53 -17.62
C VAL A 85 8.30 -5.43 -17.53
N SER A 86 7.12 -5.75 -16.99
CA SER A 86 6.06 -4.78 -16.73
C SER A 86 6.49 -3.73 -15.71
N GLU A 87 7.24 -4.12 -14.67
CA GLU A 87 7.80 -3.19 -13.69
C GLU A 87 8.81 -2.23 -14.33
N ASN A 88 9.71 -2.72 -15.17
CA ASN A 88 10.62 -1.87 -15.93
C ASN A 88 9.88 -0.84 -16.79
N GLN A 89 8.81 -1.25 -17.48
CA GLN A 89 7.98 -0.34 -18.26
C GLN A 89 7.26 0.69 -17.40
N ASN A 90 6.76 0.28 -16.23
CA ASN A 90 6.12 1.18 -15.29
C ASN A 90 7.10 2.25 -14.78
N VAL A 91 8.32 1.87 -14.43
CA VAL A 91 9.37 2.83 -14.03
C VAL A 91 9.65 3.83 -15.15
N LEU A 92 9.83 3.37 -16.40
CA LEU A 92 10.02 4.28 -17.54
C LEU A 92 8.84 5.24 -17.75
N ALA A 93 7.63 4.79 -17.45
CA ALA A 93 6.42 5.62 -17.50
C ALA A 93 6.25 6.54 -16.28
N GLY A 94 7.19 6.55 -15.34
CA GLY A 94 7.13 7.32 -14.09
C GLY A 94 6.06 6.82 -13.12
N LYS A 95 5.62 5.56 -13.27
CA LYS A 95 4.65 4.93 -12.35
C LYS A 95 5.38 4.29 -11.19
N PRO A 96 4.80 4.30 -9.98
CA PRO A 96 5.40 3.62 -8.84
C PRO A 96 5.38 2.10 -9.05
N VAL A 97 6.41 1.44 -8.55
CA VAL A 97 6.57 -0.01 -8.49
C VAL A 97 6.87 -0.41 -7.06
N LYS A 98 6.50 -1.64 -6.68
CA LYS A 98 6.70 -2.18 -5.33
C LYS A 98 7.00 -3.67 -5.41
N ALA A 99 7.97 -4.13 -4.64
CA ALA A 99 8.25 -5.54 -4.48
C ALA A 99 7.27 -6.20 -3.50
N PHE A 100 6.91 -7.45 -3.78
CA PHE A 100 6.00 -8.24 -2.93
C PHE A 100 6.68 -9.54 -2.49
N ILE A 101 6.48 -9.91 -1.25
CA ILE A 101 7.14 -11.03 -0.58
C ILE A 101 7.04 -12.38 -1.33
N ALA A 102 5.97 -12.56 -2.13
CA ALA A 102 5.71 -13.80 -2.88
C ALA A 102 6.40 -13.85 -4.27
N GLN A 103 7.09 -12.79 -4.69
CA GLN A 103 7.77 -12.75 -5.99
C GLN A 103 9.07 -13.54 -5.97
N ASP A 104 9.55 -13.94 -7.17
CA ASP A 104 10.91 -14.46 -7.36
C ASP A 104 11.90 -13.29 -7.41
N HIS A 105 12.43 -12.93 -6.25
CA HIS A 105 13.29 -11.77 -6.10
C HIS A 105 14.59 -11.89 -6.89
N GLN A 106 15.16 -13.08 -7.02
CA GLN A 106 16.40 -13.31 -7.79
C GLN A 106 16.17 -13.06 -9.28
N ALA A 107 15.05 -13.56 -9.82
CA ALA A 107 14.67 -13.34 -11.20
C ALA A 107 14.39 -11.85 -11.49
N HIS A 108 13.69 -11.15 -10.57
CA HIS A 108 13.43 -9.70 -10.69
C HIS A 108 14.72 -8.90 -10.67
N ILE A 109 15.62 -9.13 -9.71
CA ILE A 109 16.91 -8.45 -9.61
C ILE A 109 17.70 -8.63 -10.91
N ALA A 110 17.80 -9.87 -11.41
CA ALA A 110 18.53 -10.15 -12.65
C ALA A 110 17.93 -9.40 -13.86
N ALA A 111 16.60 -9.42 -13.99
CA ALA A 111 15.90 -8.73 -15.09
C ALA A 111 16.06 -7.21 -15.02
N HIS A 112 15.95 -6.61 -13.83
CA HIS A 112 16.15 -5.18 -13.63
C HIS A 112 17.60 -4.76 -13.89
N GLN A 113 18.58 -5.54 -13.45
CA GLN A 113 19.98 -5.27 -13.71
C GLN A 113 20.32 -5.35 -15.21
N MET A 114 19.81 -6.37 -15.90
CA MET A 114 19.97 -6.47 -17.37
C MET A 114 19.36 -5.27 -18.09
N PHE A 115 18.19 -4.84 -17.68
CA PHE A 115 17.52 -3.67 -18.22
C PHE A 115 18.34 -2.39 -18.01
N MET A 116 18.91 -2.18 -16.83
CA MET A 116 19.78 -1.03 -16.54
C MET A 116 21.07 -1.03 -17.35
N GLN A 117 21.59 -2.22 -17.68
CA GLN A 117 22.83 -2.39 -18.46
C GLN A 117 22.62 -2.31 -19.97
N ASP A 118 21.37 -2.31 -20.46
CA ASP A 118 21.08 -2.20 -21.90
C ASP A 118 21.47 -0.80 -22.42
N PRO A 119 22.42 -0.72 -23.39
CA PRO A 119 22.87 0.55 -23.95
C PRO A 119 21.76 1.39 -24.59
N LYS A 120 20.71 0.73 -25.12
CA LYS A 120 19.55 1.42 -25.72
C LYS A 120 18.72 2.09 -24.65
N ILE A 121 18.50 1.41 -23.52
CA ILE A 121 17.79 1.96 -22.36
C ILE A 121 18.60 3.11 -21.77
N ALA A 122 19.89 2.93 -21.55
CA ALA A 122 20.77 3.99 -21.04
C ALA A 122 20.74 5.25 -21.93
N ALA A 123 20.81 5.07 -23.27
CA ALA A 123 20.73 6.18 -24.21
C ALA A 123 19.35 6.88 -24.19
N MET A 124 18.27 6.12 -24.11
CA MET A 124 16.91 6.64 -24.06
C MET A 124 16.68 7.44 -22.76
N VAL A 125 17.05 6.86 -21.62
CA VAL A 125 16.90 7.49 -20.29
C VAL A 125 17.79 8.73 -20.19
N GLY A 126 19.01 8.70 -20.72
CA GLY A 126 19.91 9.85 -20.74
C GLY A 126 19.40 11.05 -21.53
N GLN A 127 18.45 10.87 -22.45
CA GLN A 127 17.79 11.94 -23.20
C GLN A 127 16.51 12.45 -22.51
N THR A 128 16.09 11.82 -21.44
CA THR A 128 14.85 12.15 -20.73
C THR A 128 15.15 13.14 -19.60
N PRO A 129 14.40 14.25 -19.43
CA PRO A 129 14.66 15.22 -18.37
C PRO A 129 14.69 14.61 -16.95
N ASN A 130 13.89 13.57 -16.73
CA ASN A 130 13.79 12.86 -15.44
C ASN A 130 14.59 11.54 -15.42
N GLY A 131 15.49 11.31 -16.37
CA GLY A 131 16.18 10.03 -16.52
C GLY A 131 16.92 9.57 -15.26
N GLN A 132 17.63 10.47 -14.59
CA GLN A 132 18.32 10.15 -13.33
C GLN A 132 17.34 9.72 -12.23
N MET A 133 16.18 10.37 -12.12
CA MET A 133 15.16 10.01 -11.14
C MET A 133 14.56 8.63 -11.44
N LEU A 134 14.32 8.30 -12.72
CA LEU A 134 13.81 6.98 -13.11
C LEU A 134 14.82 5.88 -12.78
N MET A 135 16.11 6.11 -13.03
CA MET A 135 17.16 5.15 -12.66
C MET A 135 17.30 4.99 -11.15
N ALA A 136 17.19 6.08 -10.39
CA ALA A 136 17.20 6.00 -8.93
C ALA A 136 15.98 5.24 -8.40
N ALA A 137 14.80 5.43 -8.99
CA ALA A 137 13.59 4.68 -8.62
C ALA A 137 13.77 3.17 -8.89
N LEU A 138 14.36 2.80 -10.03
CA LEU A 138 14.63 1.39 -10.35
C LEU A 138 15.67 0.78 -9.40
N GLN A 139 16.72 1.54 -9.02
CA GLN A 139 17.68 1.09 -8.02
C GLN A 139 17.06 0.89 -6.64
N ALA A 140 16.17 1.80 -6.22
CA ALA A 140 15.41 1.65 -4.98
C ALA A 140 14.53 0.39 -5.02
N HIS A 141 13.86 0.13 -6.13
CA HIS A 141 13.05 -1.08 -6.32
C HIS A 141 13.89 -2.37 -6.28
N ILE A 142 15.08 -2.37 -6.91
CA ILE A 142 16.02 -3.50 -6.77
C ILE A 142 16.42 -3.70 -5.30
N ALA A 143 16.60 -2.62 -4.52
CA ALA A 143 16.92 -2.74 -3.10
C ALA A 143 15.78 -3.35 -2.29
N GLU A 144 14.51 -3.10 -2.64
CA GLU A 144 13.35 -3.79 -2.04
C GLU A 144 13.42 -5.30 -2.30
N HIS A 145 13.69 -5.72 -3.55
CA HIS A 145 13.86 -7.14 -3.88
C HIS A 145 15.04 -7.77 -3.14
N LEU A 146 16.17 -7.05 -3.01
CA LEU A 146 17.31 -7.52 -2.21
C LEU A 146 16.94 -7.72 -0.75
N GLY A 147 16.15 -6.82 -0.17
CA GLY A 147 15.64 -6.94 1.20
C GLY A 147 14.80 -8.20 1.40
N PHE A 148 13.90 -8.51 0.47
CA PHE A 148 13.10 -9.74 0.53
C PHE A 148 13.93 -11.00 0.24
N ALA A 149 14.89 -10.93 -0.68
CA ALA A 149 15.81 -12.05 -0.95
C ALA A 149 16.66 -12.37 0.30
N TYR A 150 17.18 -11.34 0.96
CA TYR A 150 17.91 -11.49 2.23
C TYR A 150 17.01 -12.08 3.32
N ARG A 151 15.77 -11.59 3.45
CA ARG A 151 14.79 -12.13 4.39
C ARG A 151 14.58 -13.63 4.17
N ARG A 152 14.35 -14.06 2.92
CA ARG A 152 14.18 -15.48 2.56
C ARG A 152 15.43 -16.30 2.95
N GLN A 153 16.61 -15.76 2.68
CA GLN A 153 17.86 -16.40 3.08
C GLN A 153 17.95 -16.59 4.62
N MET A 154 17.51 -15.59 5.40
CA MET A 154 17.45 -15.71 6.85
C MET A 154 16.44 -16.76 7.30
N GLU A 155 15.25 -16.80 6.70
CA GLU A 155 14.23 -17.82 6.98
C GLU A 155 14.78 -19.25 6.74
N GLU A 156 15.49 -19.44 5.64
CA GLU A 156 16.13 -20.71 5.30
C GLU A 156 17.24 -21.08 6.31
N GLN A 157 18.09 -20.12 6.70
CA GLN A 157 19.18 -20.34 7.67
C GLN A 157 18.67 -20.67 9.08
N LEU A 158 17.58 -20.02 9.49
CA LEU A 158 16.99 -20.18 10.81
C LEU A 158 16.01 -21.37 10.87
N GLY A 159 15.52 -21.83 9.72
CA GLY A 159 14.49 -22.87 9.64
C GLY A 159 13.13 -22.41 10.16
N ILE A 160 12.87 -21.11 10.16
CA ILE A 160 11.63 -20.48 10.61
C ILE A 160 11.08 -19.52 9.55
N THR A 161 9.78 -19.27 9.56
CA THR A 161 9.18 -18.21 8.78
C THR A 161 9.09 -16.95 9.64
N LEU A 162 9.68 -15.86 9.16
CA LEU A 162 9.58 -14.55 9.80
C LEU A 162 8.14 -14.00 9.66
N PRO A 163 7.63 -13.27 10.65
CA PRO A 163 6.32 -12.62 10.52
C PRO A 163 6.32 -11.63 9.35
N PRO A 164 5.21 -11.49 8.60
CA PRO A 164 5.15 -10.51 7.51
C PRO A 164 5.48 -9.10 8.03
N PRO A 165 6.14 -8.28 7.21
CA PRO A 165 6.38 -6.88 7.54
C PRO A 165 5.04 -6.14 7.51
N ASP A 166 4.39 -6.04 8.65
CA ASP A 166 3.12 -5.35 8.82
C ASP A 166 3.36 -4.20 9.80
N GLU A 167 3.40 -2.99 9.27
CA GLU A 167 3.65 -1.77 10.05
C GLU A 167 2.50 -1.48 11.04
N ASP A 168 1.29 -1.97 10.74
CA ASP A 168 0.11 -1.75 11.58
C ASP A 168 0.03 -2.74 12.76
N LYS A 169 0.85 -3.80 12.74
CA LYS A 169 0.89 -4.83 13.78
C LYS A 169 2.30 -5.04 14.32
N PRO A 170 2.79 -4.15 15.17
CA PRO A 170 4.11 -4.30 15.76
C PRO A 170 4.18 -5.62 16.55
N LEU A 171 5.33 -6.28 16.48
CA LEU A 171 5.59 -7.48 17.26
C LEU A 171 5.56 -7.17 18.76
N PRO A 172 5.08 -8.10 19.61
CA PRO A 172 5.28 -7.99 21.04
C PRO A 172 6.79 -7.80 21.34
N PRO A 173 7.17 -6.92 22.29
CA PRO A 173 8.58 -6.61 22.56
C PRO A 173 9.46 -7.83 22.84
N GLU A 174 8.91 -8.84 23.51
CA GLU A 174 9.61 -10.08 23.83
C GLU A 174 9.93 -10.91 22.58
N VAL A 175 8.97 -10.97 21.64
CA VAL A 175 9.13 -11.67 20.36
C VAL A 175 10.10 -10.92 19.46
N GLU A 176 10.05 -9.59 19.45
CA GLU A 176 10.98 -8.76 18.68
C GLU A 176 12.43 -8.98 19.12
N VAL A 177 12.69 -8.95 20.44
CA VAL A 177 14.05 -9.18 21.01
C VAL A 177 14.57 -10.57 20.67
N GLU A 178 13.75 -11.60 20.79
CA GLU A 178 14.14 -12.98 20.45
C GLU A 178 14.44 -13.12 18.96
N LEU A 179 13.58 -12.58 18.11
CA LEU A 179 13.76 -12.59 16.67
C LEU A 179 15.03 -11.83 16.26
N SER A 180 15.29 -10.66 16.86
CA SER A 180 16.49 -9.87 16.58
C SER A 180 17.78 -10.62 16.92
N LYS A 181 17.80 -11.39 18.01
CA LYS A 181 18.93 -12.25 18.35
C LYS A 181 19.15 -13.36 17.33
N LEU A 182 18.07 -14.06 16.95
CA LEU A 182 18.12 -15.14 15.96
C LEU A 182 18.61 -14.63 14.60
N VAL A 183 18.10 -13.49 14.16
CA VAL A 183 18.52 -12.86 12.88
C VAL A 183 20.00 -12.45 12.95
N ALA A 184 20.46 -11.89 14.08
CA ALA A 184 21.87 -11.53 14.25
C ALA A 184 22.80 -12.75 14.19
N GLU A 185 22.43 -13.86 14.80
CA GLU A 185 23.16 -15.14 14.72
C GLU A 185 23.18 -15.69 13.29
N GLY A 186 22.04 -15.65 12.60
CA GLY A 186 21.93 -16.05 11.19
C GLY A 186 22.81 -15.21 10.28
N ALA A 187 22.80 -13.88 10.46
CA ALA A 187 23.63 -12.95 9.71
C ALA A 187 25.13 -13.21 9.90
N GLN A 188 25.57 -13.54 11.11
CA GLN A 188 26.96 -13.92 11.38
C GLN A 188 27.38 -15.18 10.61
N ARG A 189 26.51 -16.16 10.47
CA ARG A 189 26.79 -17.39 9.69
C ARG A 189 26.88 -17.14 8.19
N VAL A 190 26.18 -16.13 7.69
CA VAL A 190 26.18 -15.77 6.25
C VAL A 190 27.41 -14.93 5.89
N LEU A 191 27.89 -14.10 6.83
CA LEU A 191 29.01 -13.17 6.61
C LEU A 191 30.38 -13.75 7.03
N GLY A 192 30.39 -14.81 7.83
CA GLY A 192 31.62 -15.50 8.29
C GLY A 192 31.97 -16.70 7.45
#